data_422c7d435491a61109a16ad261fb964b
#
_entry.id   422c7d435491a61109a16ad261fb964b
#
_cell.length_a   1.000
_cell.length_b   1.000
_cell.length_c   1.000
_cell.angle_alpha   90.00
_cell.angle_beta   90.00
_cell.angle_gamma   90.00
#
_symmetry.space_group_name_H-M   'P 1'
#
loop_
_entity.id
_entity.type
_entity.pdbx_description
1 polymer ?
#
loop_
_entity_poly.entity_id
_entity_poly.type
_entity_poly.pdbx_seq_one_letter_code
_entity_poly.pdbx_strand_id
1 'polypeptide(L)'
;MRGLLIVTSSAAETGTDIAFDPDLSWRLHPQVAVRPEPFGALLYHFGTRKLSFLKNRTIVEVVNSLADHPDVRTACRAAGVDDAQQGPYLHALRVLAQSKMLVPQ
;
A
#
# COMPACT_ATOMS: atom_id res chain seq x y z
N MET A 1 -11.50 2.11 15.22
CA MET A 1 -11.05 2.08 14.82
C MET A 1 -10.38 2.14 14.45
N ARG A 2 -10.17 2.13 14.47
CA ARG A 2 -9.61 2.30 14.06
C ARG A 2 -8.44 1.91 13.89
N GLY A 3 -8.02 1.28 13.86
CA GLY A 3 -6.68 0.89 13.79
C GLY A 3 -6.07 1.26 12.48
N LEU A 4 -4.83 1.61 12.49
CA LEU A 4 -4.11 1.89 11.28
C LEU A 4 -3.74 0.59 10.61
N LEU A 5 -3.93 0.52 9.30
CA LEU A 5 -3.50 -0.62 8.53
C LEU A 5 -2.01 -0.60 8.26
N ILE A 6 -1.41 0.58 8.26
CA ILE A 6 0.02 0.71 8.00
C ILE A 6 0.62 1.75 8.93
N VAL A 7 1.92 1.63 9.13
CA VAL A 7 2.72 2.64 9.81
C VAL A 7 3.97 2.84 8.97
N THR A 8 4.28 4.08 8.63
CA THR A 8 5.49 4.38 7.90
C THR A 8 6.46 5.13 8.77
N SER A 9 7.74 4.90 8.52
CA SER A 9 8.78 5.54 9.32
C SER A 9 9.04 6.97 8.90
N SER A 10 8.58 7.37 7.75
CA SER A 10 8.87 8.69 7.25
C SER A 10 8.00 9.70 7.91
N ALA A 11 8.59 10.65 8.54
CA ALA A 11 7.82 11.62 9.26
C ALA A 11 7.36 12.71 8.36
N ALA A 12 8.10 13.33 7.64
CA ALA A 12 7.69 14.57 7.03
C ALA A 12 7.80 14.49 5.54
N GLU A 13 6.91 13.82 4.98
CA GLU A 13 6.85 13.80 3.55
C GLU A 13 6.10 15.01 3.12
N THR A 14 6.80 16.03 2.80
CA THR A 14 6.14 17.22 2.35
C THR A 14 6.42 17.45 0.90
N GLY A 15 5.62 18.23 0.32
CA GLY A 15 5.86 18.78 -0.97
C GLY A 15 5.34 18.01 -2.12
N THR A 16 5.42 16.74 -2.12
CA THR A 16 4.96 16.01 -3.27
C THR A 16 3.66 15.37 -3.00
N ASP A 17 2.66 15.85 -3.67
CA ASP A 17 1.37 15.30 -3.58
C ASP A 17 1.17 14.39 -4.75
N ILE A 18 1.20 13.12 -4.51
CA ILE A 18 0.92 12.17 -5.56
C ILE A 18 -0.56 11.90 -5.54
N ALA A 19 -1.20 12.16 -6.65
CA ALA A 19 -2.62 11.86 -6.78
C ALA A 19 -2.76 10.36 -6.88
N PHE A 20 -3.25 9.74 -5.83
CA PHE A 20 -3.50 8.31 -5.82
C PHE A 20 -4.89 8.06 -6.35
N ASP A 21 -4.96 7.45 -7.54
CA ASP A 21 -6.24 7.16 -8.19
C ASP A 21 -6.47 5.65 -8.13
N PRO A 22 -7.44 5.20 -7.33
CA PRO A 22 -7.68 3.76 -7.19
C PRO A 22 -8.29 3.11 -8.43
N ASP A 23 -8.68 3.90 -9.40
CA ASP A 23 -9.19 3.37 -10.67
C ASP A 23 -8.09 3.12 -11.68
N LEU A 24 -6.84 3.39 -11.30
CA LEU A 24 -5.68 3.13 -12.13
C LEU A 24 -4.92 1.93 -11.59
N SER A 25 -4.01 1.46 -12.42
CA SER A 25 -3.18 0.32 -12.07
C SER A 25 -1.94 0.79 -11.33
N TRP A 26 -1.60 0.12 -10.23
CA TRP A 26 -0.45 0.47 -9.39
C TRP A 26 0.38 -0.78 -9.10
N ARG A 27 1.61 -0.58 -8.67
CA ARG A 27 2.48 -1.70 -8.28
C ARG A 27 3.46 -1.23 -7.23
N LEU A 28 4.10 -2.18 -6.58
CA LEU A 28 5.19 -1.85 -5.67
C LEU A 28 6.35 -1.26 -6.46
N HIS A 29 6.96 -0.25 -5.87
CA HIS A 29 8.16 0.33 -6.46
C HIS A 29 9.22 -0.77 -6.61
N PRO A 30 9.97 -0.79 -7.71
CA PRO A 30 10.97 -1.87 -7.92
C PRO A 30 12.03 -1.95 -6.84
N GLN A 31 12.26 -0.89 -6.08
CA GLN A 31 13.25 -0.90 -5.03
C GLN A 31 12.66 -1.23 -3.66
N VAL A 32 11.41 -1.69 -3.61
CA VAL A 32 10.77 -2.06 -2.35
C VAL A 32 10.86 -3.56 -2.18
N ALA A 33 11.37 -3.99 -1.03
CA ALA A 33 11.36 -5.38 -0.63
C ALA A 33 10.23 -5.61 0.36
N VAL A 34 9.58 -6.76 0.25
CA VAL A 34 8.52 -7.16 1.15
C VAL A 34 9.02 -8.28 2.03
N ARG A 35 8.91 -8.10 3.33
CA ARG A 35 9.33 -9.11 4.28
C ARG A 35 8.13 -9.55 5.10
N PRO A 36 7.73 -10.82 5.01
CA PRO A 36 6.61 -11.31 5.82
C PRO A 36 6.94 -11.25 7.31
N GLU A 37 5.94 -10.88 8.10
CA GLU A 37 6.05 -10.82 9.55
C GLU A 37 4.79 -11.42 10.15
N PRO A 38 4.84 -11.84 11.43
CA PRO A 38 3.63 -12.41 12.04
C PRO A 38 2.44 -11.45 12.02
N PHE A 39 2.68 -10.16 12.11
CA PHE A 39 1.59 -9.17 12.10
C PHE A 39 1.12 -8.79 10.70
N GLY A 40 1.87 -9.16 9.65
CA GLY A 40 1.56 -8.77 8.28
C GLY A 40 2.82 -8.74 7.44
N ALA A 41 3.39 -7.58 7.22
CA ALA A 41 4.62 -7.48 6.44
C ALA A 41 5.32 -6.15 6.71
N LEU A 42 6.60 -6.16 6.43
CA LEU A 42 7.43 -4.97 6.44
C LEU A 42 7.84 -4.65 5.01
N LEU A 43 7.65 -3.42 4.60
CA LEU A 43 8.14 -2.94 3.32
C LEU A 43 9.37 -2.08 3.56
N TYR A 44 10.42 -2.33 2.79
CA TYR A 44 11.64 -1.53 2.87
C TYR A 44 11.98 -0.99 1.48
N HIS A 45 12.12 0.33 1.39
CA HIS A 45 12.45 0.98 0.13
C HIS A 45 13.94 1.29 0.12
N PHE A 46 14.69 0.59 -0.72
CA PHE A 46 16.14 0.75 -0.77
C PHE A 46 16.57 2.13 -1.22
N GLY A 47 15.78 2.76 -2.07
CA GLY A 47 16.13 4.08 -2.58
C GLY A 47 15.97 5.18 -1.55
N THR A 48 14.84 5.19 -0.84
CA THR A 48 14.55 6.24 0.14
C THR A 48 14.96 5.86 1.55
N ARG A 49 15.20 4.57 1.78
CA ARG A 49 15.51 4.02 3.09
C ARG A 49 14.34 4.09 4.06
N LYS A 50 13.13 4.21 3.55
CA LYS A 50 11.93 4.27 4.38
C LYS A 50 11.40 2.87 4.64
N LEU A 51 10.71 2.75 5.76
CA LEU A 51 10.05 1.51 6.16
C LEU A 51 8.56 1.75 6.27
N SER A 52 7.79 0.75 5.94
CA SER A 52 6.35 0.76 6.18
C SER A 52 5.94 -0.59 6.73
N PHE A 53 5.06 -0.59 7.72
CA PHE A 53 4.55 -1.82 8.31
C PHE A 53 3.12 -2.02 7.85
N LEU A 54 2.86 -3.15 7.20
CA LEU A 54 1.50 -3.53 6.83
C LEU A 54 0.95 -4.37 7.97
N LYS A 55 -0.15 -3.93 8.54
CA LYS A 55 -0.57 -4.41 9.85
C LYS A 55 -1.64 -5.49 9.83
N ASN A 56 -2.00 -6.02 8.68
CA ASN A 56 -2.80 -7.22 8.63
C ASN A 56 -2.53 -7.95 7.32
N ARG A 57 -3.01 -9.18 7.23
CA ARG A 57 -2.73 -10.00 6.06
C ARG A 57 -3.48 -9.55 4.82
N THR A 58 -4.65 -8.97 5.00
CA THR A 58 -5.45 -8.55 3.87
C THR A 58 -4.75 -7.43 3.10
N ILE A 59 -4.22 -6.43 3.82
CA ILE A 59 -3.51 -5.36 3.12
C ILE A 59 -2.23 -5.89 2.44
N VAL A 60 -1.60 -6.90 3.02
CA VAL A 60 -0.45 -7.53 2.38
C VAL A 60 -0.87 -8.19 1.07
N GLU A 61 -1.99 -8.90 1.07
CA GLU A 61 -2.48 -9.52 -0.16
C GLU A 61 -2.79 -8.50 -1.23
N VAL A 62 -3.43 -7.40 -0.84
CA VAL A 62 -3.72 -6.33 -1.79
C VAL A 62 -2.44 -5.81 -2.42
N VAL A 63 -1.47 -5.47 -1.58
CA VAL A 63 -0.22 -4.88 -2.06
C VAL A 63 0.54 -5.84 -2.97
N ASN A 64 0.60 -7.10 -2.57
CA ASN A 64 1.34 -8.08 -3.37
C ASN A 64 0.70 -8.38 -4.70
N SER A 65 -0.60 -8.17 -4.83
CA SER A 65 -1.30 -8.51 -6.05
C SER A 65 -1.67 -7.29 -6.90
N LEU A 66 -1.29 -6.09 -6.48
CA LEU A 66 -1.69 -4.88 -7.20
C LEU A 66 -1.34 -4.93 -8.68
N ALA A 67 -0.15 -5.42 -9.00
CA ALA A 67 0.30 -5.44 -10.38
C ALA A 67 -0.48 -6.43 -11.24
N ASP A 68 -1.20 -7.35 -10.61
CA ASP A 68 -1.94 -8.38 -11.33
C ASP A 68 -3.36 -7.97 -11.67
N HIS A 69 -3.76 -6.79 -11.28
CA HIS A 69 -5.13 -6.32 -11.48
C HIS A 69 -5.16 -5.01 -12.27
N PRO A 70 -6.25 -4.76 -13.01
CA PRO A 70 -6.33 -3.55 -13.82
C PRO A 70 -6.47 -2.28 -12.99
N ASP A 71 -6.92 -2.40 -11.74
CA ASP A 71 -7.03 -1.23 -10.87
C ASP A 71 -6.99 -1.70 -9.42
N VAL A 72 -6.88 -0.72 -8.53
CA VAL A 72 -6.75 -0.99 -7.11
C VAL A 72 -8.02 -1.58 -6.52
N ARG A 73 -9.16 -1.10 -6.99
CA ARG A 73 -10.44 -1.59 -6.45
C ARG A 73 -10.62 -3.07 -6.73
N THR A 74 -10.23 -3.52 -7.91
CA THR A 74 -10.29 -4.94 -8.25
C THR A 74 -9.35 -5.76 -7.37
N ALA A 75 -8.16 -5.23 -7.10
CA ALA A 75 -7.22 -5.91 -6.23
C ALA A 75 -7.81 -6.05 -4.81
N CYS A 76 -8.47 -5.03 -4.32
CA CYS A 76 -9.12 -5.10 -3.02
C CYS A 76 -10.21 -6.17 -2.98
N ARG A 77 -11.05 -6.20 -4.00
CA ARG A 77 -12.12 -7.21 -4.06
C ARG A 77 -11.54 -8.62 -4.11
N ALA A 78 -10.47 -8.79 -4.88
CA ALA A 78 -9.83 -10.09 -4.98
C ALA A 78 -9.28 -10.55 -3.64
N ALA A 79 -8.92 -9.64 -2.76
CA ALA A 79 -8.43 -9.97 -1.43
C ALA A 79 -9.54 -10.09 -0.40
N GLY A 80 -10.79 -9.97 -0.83
CA GLY A 80 -11.92 -10.13 0.07
C GLY A 80 -12.44 -8.84 0.67
N VAL A 81 -11.98 -7.69 0.19
CA VAL A 81 -12.43 -6.40 0.70
C VAL A 81 -13.52 -5.88 -0.24
N ASP A 82 -14.76 -5.86 0.23
CA ASP A 82 -15.84 -5.39 -0.62
C ASP A 82 -15.88 -3.86 -0.64
N ASP A 83 -16.73 -3.32 -1.50
CA ASP A 83 -16.75 -1.88 -1.73
C ASP A 83 -17.04 -1.08 -0.47
N ALA A 84 -17.85 -1.63 0.41
CA ALA A 84 -18.20 -0.92 1.64
C ALA A 84 -17.01 -0.85 2.60
N GLN A 85 -16.03 -1.72 2.44
CA GLN A 85 -14.92 -1.81 3.36
C GLN A 85 -13.63 -1.23 2.77
N GLN A 86 -13.67 -0.72 1.57
CA GLN A 86 -12.45 -0.29 0.90
C GLN A 86 -11.83 0.99 1.45
N GLY A 87 -12.62 1.84 2.10
CA GLY A 87 -12.12 3.14 2.54
C GLY A 87 -10.80 3.10 3.28
N PRO A 88 -10.69 2.34 4.38
CA PRO A 88 -9.41 2.27 5.10
C PRO A 88 -8.27 1.71 4.26
N TYR A 89 -8.58 0.75 3.39
CA TYR A 89 -7.54 0.17 2.53
C TYR A 89 -7.06 1.17 1.49
N LEU A 90 -7.98 1.92 0.90
CA LEU A 90 -7.60 2.94 -0.07
C LEU A 90 -6.77 4.03 0.61
N HIS A 91 -7.13 4.39 1.84
CA HIS A 91 -6.33 5.36 2.59
C HIS A 91 -4.91 4.83 2.83
N ALA A 92 -4.79 3.58 3.25
CA ALA A 92 -3.48 2.99 3.49
C ALA A 92 -2.64 2.97 2.22
N LEU A 93 -3.27 2.62 1.10
CA LEU A 93 -2.54 2.57 -0.17
C LEU A 93 -2.13 3.97 -0.62
N ARG A 94 -2.96 4.97 -0.36
CA ARG A 94 -2.58 6.35 -0.66
C ARG A 94 -1.32 6.75 0.12
N VAL A 95 -1.27 6.40 1.41
CA VAL A 95 -0.09 6.71 2.22
C VAL A 95 1.14 6.01 1.66
N LEU A 96 0.99 4.77 1.22
CA LEU A 96 2.11 4.05 0.61
C LEU A 96 2.56 4.72 -0.68
N ALA A 97 1.62 5.22 -1.48
CA ALA A 97 1.97 5.94 -2.71
C ALA A 97 2.72 7.22 -2.39
N GLN A 98 2.27 7.94 -1.37
CA GLN A 98 2.94 9.17 -0.95
C GLN A 98 4.35 8.90 -0.45
N SER A 99 4.58 7.73 0.13
CA SER A 99 5.90 7.32 0.61
C SER A 99 6.74 6.67 -0.49
N LYS A 100 6.27 6.68 -1.71
CA LYS A 100 6.96 6.10 -2.86
C LYS A 100 7.07 4.59 -2.81
N MET A 101 6.32 3.95 -1.93
CA MET A 101 6.30 2.48 -1.89
C MET A 101 5.50 1.91 -3.06
N LEU A 102 4.52 2.66 -3.56
CA LEU A 102 3.73 2.30 -4.72
C LEU A 102 3.95 3.30 -5.82
N VAL A 103 3.94 2.82 -7.06
CA VAL A 103 4.05 3.68 -8.24
C VAL A 103 3.00 3.27 -9.25
N PRO A 104 2.61 4.19 -10.15
CA PRO A 104 1.69 3.83 -11.23
C PRO A 104 2.35 2.80 -12.13
N GLN A 105 1.51 1.94 -12.65
CA GLN A 105 1.97 0.90 -13.55
C GLN A 105 1.92 1.34 -14.99
#